data_56791d3b16e6d02ea32457a87701451f
#
_entry.id   56791d3b16e6d02ea32457a87701451f
#
_cell.length_a   1.000
_cell.length_b   1.000
_cell.length_c   1.000
_cell.angle_alpha   90.00
_cell.angle_beta   90.00
_cell.angle_gamma   90.00
#
_symmetry.space_group_name_H-M   'P 1'
#
loop_
_entity.id
_entity.type
_entity.pdbx_description
1 polymer ?
#
loop_
_entity_poly.entity_id
_entity_poly.type
_entity_poly.pdbx_seq_one_letter_code
_entity_poly.pdbx_strand_id
1 'polypeptide(L)'
;MYRLLLIVTAAAVFALPGVYTVATNAATTPATPAATHTPMAAPGVETGTGAVAYAGSREASPSPSPVDSEAPVTIATGVDDLWHRSDVVVHFIATDPGSGIAYTLFKVDDGAWTNGTRVEVRALKNHANDGAHIISFYSVDNAQNVEAEQRVTVKIDTTPPGFEWGAVSPAVIERVQAVSFRFVVSDIGGLIRVSWRATDQYGTFAASKGGLEREPGAREIEVVPRYKNHEAFMPGLYKVGLTLTDQAGNVTVTGTRDFRNYRPAPAKAWRNVSGAGRLVALTFDDGGAEPWASMLSTLKAYRAHATFFPLGPYAQASPSLMRRTVAEGNALGSHGWTHTEMTRQSYSAVRGEWIRSEAPWWNAAGVTPVPYCRPPYGSYNSTTLAAAGSAGFTRVILWDVDPRDWTEPGSAVIAQRVLSAVHPGAIVCMHLRAQTAAALPTILSGLRARGYKAVSLPELFRAAGYR
;
A
#
# COMPACT_ATOMS: atom_id res chain seq x y z
N MET A 1 21.95 20.33 -48.27
CA MET A 1 20.51 20.42 -48.61
C MET A 1 19.74 19.63 -47.52
N TYR A 2 19.28 20.35 -46.53
CA TYR A 2 18.47 19.77 -45.44
C TYR A 2 17.01 19.86 -45.86
N ARG A 3 16.29 18.75 -45.82
CA ARG A 3 14.82 18.73 -45.90
C ARG A 3 14.28 18.53 -44.48
N LEU A 4 13.63 19.57 -44.02
CA LEU A 4 12.85 19.61 -42.79
C LEU A 4 11.54 18.85 -43.03
N LEU A 5 11.27 17.80 -42.25
CA LEU A 5 10.00 17.10 -42.28
C LEU A 5 9.16 17.59 -41.10
N LEU A 6 8.12 18.34 -41.43
CA LEU A 6 7.13 18.85 -40.50
C LEU A 6 6.13 17.70 -40.21
N ILE A 7 6.08 17.22 -38.96
CA ILE A 7 5.02 16.31 -38.52
C ILE A 7 3.95 17.15 -37.83
N VAL A 8 2.80 17.23 -38.50
CA VAL A 8 1.58 17.82 -37.94
C VAL A 8 0.89 16.75 -37.09
N THR A 9 0.84 16.95 -35.80
CA THR A 9 0.02 16.13 -34.90
C THR A 9 -1.40 16.71 -34.84
N ALA A 10 -2.36 15.96 -35.35
CA ALA A 10 -3.78 16.25 -35.21
C ALA A 10 -4.20 15.93 -33.75
N ALA A 11 -4.64 16.95 -33.03
CA ALA A 11 -5.30 16.80 -31.76
C ALA A 11 -6.77 16.43 -31.98
N ALA A 12 -7.17 15.22 -31.58
CA ALA A 12 -8.58 14.83 -31.54
C ALA A 12 -9.22 15.40 -30.26
N VAL A 13 -10.12 16.34 -30.44
CA VAL A 13 -10.98 16.88 -29.38
C VAL A 13 -12.14 15.94 -29.20
N PHE A 14 -12.22 15.24 -28.09
CA PHE A 14 -13.42 14.54 -27.65
C PHE A 14 -14.27 15.51 -26.83
N ALA A 15 -15.42 15.90 -27.36
CA ALA A 15 -16.46 16.64 -26.66
C ALA A 15 -17.24 15.69 -25.74
N LEU A 16 -17.30 16.01 -24.46
CA LEU A 16 -18.22 15.39 -23.49
C LEU A 16 -19.50 16.25 -23.44
N PRO A 17 -20.69 15.66 -23.51
CA PRO A 17 -21.93 16.36 -23.19
C PRO A 17 -22.32 16.10 -21.72
N GLY A 18 -22.67 17.15 -20.99
CA GLY A 18 -23.30 17.00 -19.68
C GLY A 18 -23.12 18.20 -18.76
N VAL A 19 -23.68 19.33 -19.17
CA VAL A 19 -23.86 20.47 -18.26
C VAL A 19 -25.08 20.18 -17.39
N TYR A 20 -24.88 19.90 -16.12
CA TYR A 20 -25.95 19.94 -15.12
C TYR A 20 -26.00 21.36 -14.54
N THR A 21 -27.04 22.11 -14.88
CA THR A 21 -27.42 23.36 -14.23
C THR A 21 -27.96 23.08 -12.84
N VAL A 22 -27.27 23.58 -11.83
CA VAL A 22 -27.80 23.63 -10.45
C VAL A 22 -28.80 24.78 -10.38
N ALA A 23 -30.07 24.43 -10.24
CA ALA A 23 -31.11 25.41 -9.93
C ALA A 23 -31.04 25.74 -8.43
N THR A 24 -30.74 26.98 -8.10
CA THR A 24 -30.88 27.52 -6.77
C THR A 24 -32.36 27.80 -6.49
N ASN A 25 -32.99 26.91 -5.71
CA ASN A 25 -34.32 27.22 -5.16
C ASN A 25 -34.14 27.91 -3.81
N ALA A 26 -34.59 29.16 -3.77
CA ALA A 26 -34.76 29.93 -2.53
C ALA A 26 -35.84 29.24 -1.67
N ALA A 27 -35.49 28.92 -0.45
CA ALA A 27 -36.40 28.35 0.52
C ALA A 27 -37.36 29.46 1.01
N THR A 28 -38.62 29.33 0.64
CA THR A 28 -39.72 30.01 1.33
C THR A 28 -40.16 29.16 2.52
N THR A 29 -40.05 29.71 3.71
CA THR A 29 -40.57 29.15 4.96
C THR A 29 -42.09 28.99 4.90
N PRO A 30 -42.68 27.81 5.17
CA PRO A 30 -44.10 27.70 5.50
C PRO A 30 -44.32 27.92 6.99
N ALA A 31 -45.31 28.75 7.28
CA ALA A 31 -45.78 29.08 8.63
C ALA A 31 -46.37 27.82 9.29
N THR A 32 -46.13 27.68 10.57
CA THR A 32 -46.67 26.68 11.49
C THR A 32 -48.21 26.88 11.64
N PRO A 33 -49.02 25.83 11.49
CA PRO A 33 -50.39 25.86 11.98
C PRO A 33 -50.42 25.52 13.46
N ALA A 34 -50.94 26.42 14.26
CA ALA A 34 -51.30 26.21 15.67
C ALA A 34 -52.37 25.15 15.79
N ALA A 35 -52.06 24.06 16.48
CA ALA A 35 -53.06 23.05 16.85
C ALA A 35 -53.83 23.54 18.09
N THR A 36 -55.04 23.98 17.88
CA THR A 36 -56.02 24.25 18.95
C THR A 36 -56.56 22.94 19.49
N HIS A 37 -56.14 22.58 20.70
CA HIS A 37 -56.81 21.48 21.43
C HIS A 37 -58.02 22.04 22.14
N THR A 38 -59.19 21.61 21.73
CA THR A 38 -60.47 21.78 22.42
C THR A 38 -60.57 20.76 23.56
N PRO A 39 -60.83 21.18 24.83
CA PRO A 39 -61.03 20.21 25.91
C PRO A 39 -62.41 19.52 25.79
N MET A 40 -62.42 18.23 25.88
CA MET A 40 -63.63 17.44 25.99
C MET A 40 -64.25 17.57 27.37
N ALA A 41 -65.55 17.95 27.41
CA ALA A 41 -66.34 18.08 28.62
C ALA A 41 -66.63 16.73 29.28
N ALA A 42 -66.49 16.69 30.61
CA ALA A 42 -66.91 15.60 31.45
C ALA A 42 -68.44 15.58 31.65
N PRO A 43 -69.08 14.40 31.78
CA PRO A 43 -70.51 14.27 32.00
C PRO A 43 -70.89 14.61 33.46
N GLY A 44 -72.06 15.26 33.62
CA GLY A 44 -72.59 15.76 34.87
C GLY A 44 -72.97 14.68 35.89
N VAL A 45 -72.87 15.02 37.12
CA VAL A 45 -73.34 14.24 38.26
C VAL A 45 -74.51 14.96 38.90
N GLU A 46 -75.58 14.25 39.04
CA GLU A 46 -76.83 14.72 39.64
C GLU A 46 -76.71 14.99 41.14
N THR A 47 -77.42 16.02 41.59
CA THR A 47 -77.50 16.47 42.97
C THR A 47 -78.48 15.63 43.77
N GLY A 48 -78.00 15.01 44.86
CA GLY A 48 -78.83 14.39 45.91
C GLY A 48 -78.63 15.14 47.21
N THR A 49 -79.61 15.82 47.66
CA THR A 49 -79.67 16.51 48.97
C THR A 49 -79.87 15.55 50.15
N GLY A 50 -79.00 15.61 51.15
CA GLY A 50 -79.14 14.88 52.38
C GLY A 50 -78.28 15.47 53.47
N ALA A 51 -78.85 16.43 54.28
CA ALA A 51 -78.18 17.05 55.41
C ALA A 51 -78.18 16.09 56.61
N VAL A 52 -77.06 15.71 57.12
CA VAL A 52 -76.91 15.26 58.55
C VAL A 52 -75.67 15.98 59.14
N ALA A 53 -75.89 16.83 60.12
CA ALA A 53 -74.84 17.45 60.85
C ALA A 53 -74.19 16.46 61.86
N TYR A 54 -72.91 16.32 61.82
CA TYR A 54 -72.11 15.71 62.88
C TYR A 54 -70.91 16.57 63.14
N ALA A 55 -70.78 17.10 64.36
CA ALA A 55 -69.63 17.79 64.81
C ALA A 55 -68.44 16.81 65.05
N GLY A 56 -67.42 16.94 64.24
CA GLY A 56 -66.21 16.16 64.33
C GLY A 56 -64.98 17.08 64.17
N SER A 57 -64.07 16.99 65.07
CA SER A 57 -62.76 17.67 65.20
C SER A 57 -62.12 17.98 63.85
N ARG A 58 -61.73 19.25 63.66
CA ARG A 58 -60.87 19.68 62.53
C ARG A 58 -59.50 19.00 62.72
N GLU A 59 -59.27 17.87 62.02
CA GLU A 59 -57.93 17.52 61.62
C GLU A 59 -57.49 18.53 60.55
N ALA A 60 -56.31 19.10 60.74
CA ALA A 60 -55.70 19.98 59.74
C ALA A 60 -55.45 19.13 58.42
N SER A 61 -56.15 19.53 57.38
CA SER A 61 -55.85 18.97 56.05
C SER A 61 -54.34 19.12 55.78
N PRO A 62 -53.66 18.10 55.37
CA PRO A 62 -52.27 18.19 54.97
C PRO A 62 -52.20 19.28 53.88
N SER A 63 -51.29 20.21 54.05
CA SER A 63 -50.97 21.22 53.04
C SER A 63 -50.69 20.42 51.73
N PRO A 64 -51.29 20.82 50.57
CA PRO A 64 -50.97 20.15 49.31
C PRO A 64 -49.47 20.19 49.12
N SER A 65 -48.84 19.03 48.92
CA SER A 65 -47.45 18.96 48.52
C SER A 65 -47.24 19.89 47.33
N PRO A 66 -46.16 20.66 47.29
CA PRO A 66 -45.89 21.51 46.14
C PRO A 66 -45.92 20.67 44.86
N VAL A 67 -46.74 21.11 43.88
CA VAL A 67 -46.81 20.44 42.56
C VAL A 67 -45.42 20.64 41.89
N ASP A 68 -44.81 19.56 41.52
CA ASP A 68 -43.56 19.59 40.77
C ASP A 68 -43.75 20.33 39.43
N SER A 69 -42.93 21.35 39.15
CA SER A 69 -42.98 22.18 37.96
C SER A 69 -41.63 22.24 37.25
N GLU A 70 -40.64 21.48 37.73
CA GLU A 70 -39.33 21.44 37.13
C GLU A 70 -39.28 20.30 36.13
N ALA A 71 -38.70 20.55 34.93
CA ALA A 71 -38.51 19.53 33.94
C ALA A 71 -37.25 18.66 34.25
N PRO A 72 -37.25 17.38 33.87
CA PRO A 72 -36.08 16.51 34.06
C PRO A 72 -34.87 16.97 33.26
N VAL A 73 -33.70 16.50 33.67
CA VAL A 73 -32.43 16.71 32.96
C VAL A 73 -31.85 15.39 32.54
N THR A 74 -31.58 15.27 31.24
CA THR A 74 -31.01 14.03 30.64
C THR A 74 -29.61 14.30 30.11
N ILE A 75 -28.69 13.42 30.44
CA ILE A 75 -27.34 13.38 29.84
C ILE A 75 -27.17 12.15 28.94
N ALA A 76 -26.58 12.36 27.77
CA ALA A 76 -26.14 11.25 26.89
C ALA A 76 -24.70 10.89 27.21
N THR A 77 -24.42 9.57 27.32
CA THR A 77 -23.07 9.03 27.56
C THR A 77 -22.72 8.00 26.50
N GLY A 78 -21.42 7.72 26.29
CA GLY A 78 -20.96 6.80 25.25
C GLY A 78 -20.80 7.47 23.89
N VAL A 79 -20.77 8.81 23.84
CA VAL A 79 -20.54 9.60 22.64
C VAL A 79 -19.24 10.39 22.76
N ASP A 80 -18.56 10.59 21.64
CA ASP A 80 -17.42 11.48 21.46
C ASP A 80 -17.47 12.11 20.07
N ASP A 81 -16.47 12.90 19.72
CA ASP A 81 -16.39 13.57 18.41
C ASP A 81 -15.63 12.75 17.36
N LEU A 82 -15.29 11.49 17.65
CA LEU A 82 -14.50 10.65 16.78
C LEU A 82 -15.36 9.91 15.75
N TRP A 83 -14.73 9.49 14.67
CA TRP A 83 -15.28 8.55 13.72
C TRP A 83 -15.08 7.11 14.19
N HIS A 84 -16.10 6.26 14.09
CA HIS A 84 -16.10 4.90 14.59
C HIS A 84 -16.31 3.89 13.46
N ARG A 85 -15.51 2.83 13.41
CA ARG A 85 -15.71 1.66 12.51
C ARG A 85 -16.43 0.51 13.19
N SER A 86 -16.91 0.70 14.40
CA SER A 86 -17.68 -0.26 15.20
C SER A 86 -18.95 0.40 15.73
N ASP A 87 -19.91 -0.44 16.12
CA ASP A 87 -21.15 0.01 16.71
C ASP A 87 -20.89 0.96 17.91
N VAL A 88 -21.68 2.02 17.98
CA VAL A 88 -21.65 2.99 19.09
C VAL A 88 -22.93 2.90 19.88
N VAL A 89 -22.81 2.72 21.18
CA VAL A 89 -23.94 2.64 22.11
C VAL A 89 -24.04 3.91 22.92
N VAL A 90 -25.18 4.62 22.80
CA VAL A 90 -25.48 5.80 23.58
C VAL A 90 -26.47 5.45 24.67
N HIS A 91 -26.17 5.87 25.91
CA HIS A 91 -27.04 5.71 27.06
C HIS A 91 -27.56 7.08 27.50
N PHE A 92 -28.85 7.13 27.83
CA PHE A 92 -29.52 8.31 28.37
C PHE A 92 -29.72 8.11 29.87
N ILE A 93 -29.20 9.05 30.65
CA ILE A 93 -29.33 9.09 32.12
C ILE A 93 -30.13 10.32 32.44
N ALA A 94 -31.42 10.11 32.71
CA ALA A 94 -32.34 11.19 33.11
C ALA A 94 -32.42 11.29 34.64
N THR A 95 -32.47 12.48 35.16
CA THR A 95 -32.64 12.77 36.59
C THR A 95 -33.71 13.85 36.77
N ASP A 96 -34.55 13.62 37.75
CA ASP A 96 -35.56 14.59 38.23
C ASP A 96 -35.70 14.48 39.73
N PRO A 97 -35.41 15.52 40.51
CA PRO A 97 -35.50 15.51 41.98
C PRO A 97 -36.92 15.63 42.51
N GLY A 98 -37.89 16.02 41.68
CA GLY A 98 -39.27 16.24 42.05
C GLY A 98 -40.15 15.00 41.96
N SER A 99 -40.87 14.85 40.86
CA SER A 99 -41.81 13.75 40.64
C SER A 99 -41.18 12.44 40.12
N GLY A 100 -39.91 12.49 39.72
CA GLY A 100 -39.19 11.39 39.14
C GLY A 100 -39.53 11.16 37.66
N ILE A 101 -38.68 10.36 36.94
CA ILE A 101 -38.79 10.15 35.49
C ILE A 101 -39.95 9.25 35.13
N ALA A 102 -40.83 9.70 34.23
CA ALA A 102 -41.87 8.89 33.62
C ALA A 102 -41.33 8.07 32.42
N TYR A 103 -40.64 8.73 31.49
CA TYR A 103 -40.02 8.09 30.33
C TYR A 103 -38.97 9.00 29.67
N THR A 104 -38.09 8.41 28.92
CA THR A 104 -37.14 9.07 28.01
C THR A 104 -37.43 8.67 26.56
N LEU A 105 -37.54 9.66 25.70
CA LEU A 105 -37.71 9.45 24.26
C LEU A 105 -36.46 9.84 23.52
N PHE A 106 -36.12 9.07 22.46
CA PHE A 106 -35.07 9.37 21.53
C PHE A 106 -35.46 9.06 20.10
N LYS A 107 -34.80 9.68 19.14
CA LYS A 107 -34.83 9.31 17.72
C LYS A 107 -33.44 9.44 17.13
N VAL A 108 -33.17 8.66 16.07
CA VAL A 108 -31.94 8.77 15.26
C VAL A 108 -32.33 9.40 13.94
N ASP A 109 -31.65 10.46 13.57
CA ASP A 109 -31.91 11.25 12.36
C ASP A 109 -33.41 11.64 12.24
N ASP A 110 -34.02 11.38 11.10
CA ASP A 110 -35.43 11.63 10.84
C ASP A 110 -36.35 10.45 11.24
N GLY A 111 -35.85 9.52 12.04
CA GLY A 111 -36.61 8.36 12.51
C GLY A 111 -37.73 8.71 13.47
N ALA A 112 -38.56 7.73 13.82
CA ALA A 112 -39.63 7.88 14.80
C ALA A 112 -39.08 7.95 16.22
N TRP A 113 -39.79 8.71 17.09
CA TRP A 113 -39.52 8.73 18.52
C TRP A 113 -39.74 7.35 19.15
N THR A 114 -38.77 6.89 19.91
CA THR A 114 -38.76 5.59 20.59
C THR A 114 -38.54 5.81 22.08
N ASN A 115 -39.30 5.09 22.92
CA ASN A 115 -39.11 5.10 24.36
C ASN A 115 -37.95 4.16 24.75
N GLY A 116 -37.01 4.66 25.51
CA GLY A 116 -35.88 3.87 26.02
C GLY A 116 -34.73 4.72 26.51
N THR A 117 -33.83 4.09 27.24
CA THR A 117 -32.63 4.72 27.82
C THR A 117 -31.34 4.32 27.13
N ARG A 118 -31.43 3.64 25.97
CA ARG A 118 -30.29 3.17 25.19
C ARG A 118 -30.62 3.13 23.71
N VAL A 119 -29.67 3.56 22.88
CA VAL A 119 -29.70 3.38 21.42
C VAL A 119 -28.37 2.89 20.94
N GLU A 120 -28.39 2.09 19.86
CA GLU A 120 -27.20 1.57 19.19
C GLU A 120 -27.18 2.06 17.75
N VAL A 121 -26.14 2.81 17.40
CA VAL A 121 -25.85 3.20 16.01
C VAL A 121 -24.87 2.20 15.45
N ARG A 122 -25.32 1.41 14.47
CA ARG A 122 -24.58 0.26 13.96
C ARG A 122 -23.61 0.63 12.86
N ALA A 123 -22.40 0.06 12.94
CA ALA A 123 -21.39 0.08 11.89
C ALA A 123 -21.62 -1.12 10.94
N LEU A 124 -22.35 -0.90 9.85
CA LEU A 124 -22.74 -1.96 8.94
C LEU A 124 -21.61 -2.33 7.97
N LYS A 125 -21.34 -3.62 7.78
CA LYS A 125 -20.28 -4.10 6.87
C LYS A 125 -20.48 -3.73 5.39
N ASN A 126 -21.71 -3.38 4.99
CA ASN A 126 -22.03 -2.91 3.64
C ASN A 126 -21.95 -1.39 3.51
N HIS A 127 -21.41 -0.70 4.52
CA HIS A 127 -21.23 0.74 4.57
C HIS A 127 -22.50 1.59 4.47
N ALA A 128 -23.69 0.96 4.55
CA ALA A 128 -24.97 1.64 4.36
C ALA A 128 -25.34 2.60 5.50
N ASN A 129 -24.60 2.57 6.58
CA ASN A 129 -24.79 3.43 7.76
C ASN A 129 -23.58 4.33 8.02
N ASP A 130 -22.69 4.51 7.03
CA ASP A 130 -21.56 5.42 7.16
C ASP A 130 -22.07 6.88 7.04
N GLY A 131 -21.69 7.72 8.00
CA GLY A 131 -22.13 9.10 8.09
C GLY A 131 -22.16 9.63 9.51
N ALA A 132 -22.62 10.89 9.63
CA ALA A 132 -22.87 11.52 10.92
C ALA A 132 -24.36 11.38 11.25
N HIS A 133 -24.67 10.72 12.35
CA HIS A 133 -26.03 10.46 12.84
C HIS A 133 -26.35 11.40 14.00
N ILE A 134 -27.48 12.10 13.90
CA ILE A 134 -27.97 12.97 14.96
C ILE A 134 -28.95 12.18 15.83
N ILE A 135 -28.64 12.10 17.12
CA ILE A 135 -29.56 11.50 18.09
C ILE A 135 -30.20 12.66 18.87
N SER A 136 -31.51 12.83 18.66
CA SER A 136 -32.34 13.76 19.45
C SER A 136 -32.98 13.00 20.60
N PHE A 137 -33.03 13.61 21.79
CA PHE A 137 -33.62 12.99 22.97
C PHE A 137 -34.15 14.01 23.95
N TYR A 138 -35.12 13.59 24.77
CA TYR A 138 -35.65 14.36 25.92
C TYR A 138 -36.35 13.38 26.87
N SER A 139 -36.53 13.81 28.11
CA SER A 139 -37.29 13.06 29.10
C SER A 139 -38.54 13.83 29.56
N VAL A 140 -39.48 13.11 30.12
CA VAL A 140 -40.71 13.58 30.73
C VAL A 140 -40.79 12.98 32.13
N ASP A 141 -41.16 13.78 33.12
CA ASP A 141 -41.36 13.37 34.51
C ASP A 141 -42.79 12.86 34.77
N ASN A 142 -43.05 12.39 35.97
CA ASN A 142 -44.38 11.92 36.36
C ASN A 142 -45.39 13.05 36.56
N ALA A 143 -44.96 14.32 36.74
CA ALA A 143 -45.80 15.50 36.75
C ALA A 143 -46.09 16.07 35.37
N GLN A 144 -45.59 15.42 34.29
CA GLN A 144 -45.72 15.78 32.86
C GLN A 144 -44.94 17.05 32.48
N ASN A 145 -43.90 17.44 33.23
CA ASN A 145 -42.96 18.43 32.76
C ASN A 145 -42.05 17.82 31.71
N VAL A 146 -41.82 18.55 30.60
CA VAL A 146 -41.10 18.06 29.43
C VAL A 146 -39.77 18.79 29.32
N GLU A 147 -38.69 18.04 29.21
CA GLU A 147 -37.35 18.56 28.95
C GLU A 147 -37.25 19.15 27.53
N ALA A 148 -36.44 20.20 27.35
CA ALA A 148 -36.12 20.68 26.01
C ALA A 148 -35.34 19.62 25.20
N GLU A 149 -35.66 19.43 23.90
CA GLU A 149 -34.96 18.51 23.02
C GLU A 149 -33.45 18.77 23.01
N GLN A 150 -32.67 17.76 23.34
CA GLN A 150 -31.21 17.76 23.28
C GLN A 150 -30.73 16.92 22.08
N ARG A 151 -29.48 17.14 21.64
CA ARG A 151 -28.91 16.47 20.51
C ARG A 151 -27.44 16.09 20.74
N VAL A 152 -27.05 14.91 20.30
CA VAL A 152 -25.66 14.46 20.19
C VAL A 152 -25.42 13.87 18.82
N THR A 153 -24.17 13.84 18.38
CA THR A 153 -23.81 13.29 17.07
C THR A 153 -22.94 12.06 17.28
N VAL A 154 -23.27 10.98 16.55
CA VAL A 154 -22.44 9.78 16.41
C VAL A 154 -21.96 9.70 14.97
N LYS A 155 -20.65 9.48 14.78
CA LYS A 155 -20.04 9.40 13.45
C LYS A 155 -19.58 7.99 13.15
N ILE A 156 -20.13 7.36 12.13
CA ILE A 156 -19.80 6.00 11.68
C ILE A 156 -19.07 6.07 10.35
N ASP A 157 -17.93 5.37 10.26
CA ASP A 157 -17.16 5.22 9.03
C ASP A 157 -16.50 3.83 9.00
N THR A 158 -17.04 2.97 8.19
CA THR A 158 -16.55 1.60 7.96
C THR A 158 -15.85 1.46 6.60
N THR A 159 -15.84 2.54 5.79
CA THR A 159 -15.31 2.56 4.44
C THR A 159 -13.82 2.94 4.45
N PRO A 160 -12.92 2.07 3.95
CA PRO A 160 -11.52 2.46 3.79
C PRO A 160 -11.35 3.64 2.83
N PRO A 161 -10.31 4.48 3.02
CA PRO A 161 -10.04 5.61 2.14
C PRO A 161 -9.98 5.22 0.68
N GLY A 162 -10.70 5.94 -0.18
CA GLY A 162 -10.63 5.81 -1.63
C GLY A 162 -9.28 6.31 -2.16
N PHE A 163 -8.76 5.67 -3.21
CA PHE A 163 -7.43 5.98 -3.72
C PHE A 163 -7.30 5.77 -5.23
N GLU A 164 -6.63 6.71 -5.90
CA GLU A 164 -6.23 6.61 -7.29
C GLU A 164 -4.84 7.19 -7.51
N TRP A 165 -3.96 6.42 -8.21
CA TRP A 165 -2.64 6.92 -8.60
C TRP A 165 -2.72 7.92 -9.74
N GLY A 166 -2.05 9.05 -9.57
CA GLY A 166 -1.71 10.00 -10.63
C GLY A 166 -0.33 9.76 -11.24
N ALA A 167 0.29 10.84 -11.70
CA ALA A 167 1.60 10.82 -12.36
C ALA A 167 2.76 10.65 -11.38
N VAL A 168 3.84 10.04 -11.88
CA VAL A 168 5.17 10.01 -11.24
C VAL A 168 6.12 10.89 -12.05
N SER A 169 6.81 11.85 -11.42
CA SER A 169 7.68 12.79 -12.11
C SER A 169 8.90 13.19 -11.26
N PRO A 170 10.11 13.08 -11.80
CA PRO A 170 10.45 12.31 -13.01
C PRO A 170 10.38 10.79 -12.75
N ALA A 171 9.96 10.02 -13.75
CA ALA A 171 9.94 8.56 -13.65
C ALA A 171 11.34 7.92 -13.81
N VAL A 172 12.30 8.70 -14.29
CA VAL A 172 13.71 8.32 -14.43
C VAL A 172 14.58 9.43 -13.85
N ILE A 173 15.53 9.07 -13.02
CA ILE A 173 16.50 10.00 -12.42
C ILE A 173 17.94 9.57 -12.74
N GLU A 174 18.78 10.53 -13.08
CA GLU A 174 20.22 10.35 -13.31
C GLU A 174 21.08 11.03 -12.26
N ARG A 175 20.45 11.67 -11.28
CA ARG A 175 21.08 12.32 -10.11
C ARG A 175 20.17 12.20 -8.91
N VAL A 176 20.70 12.49 -7.71
CA VAL A 176 19.85 12.56 -6.51
C VAL A 176 18.95 13.79 -6.61
N GLN A 177 17.69 13.55 -6.84
CA GLN A 177 16.63 14.57 -6.88
C GLN A 177 15.34 13.96 -6.36
N ALA A 178 14.41 14.79 -5.91
CA ALA A 178 13.08 14.32 -5.48
C ALA A 178 12.31 13.72 -6.66
N VAL A 179 11.55 12.68 -6.37
CA VAL A 179 10.57 12.08 -7.27
C VAL A 179 9.19 12.33 -6.67
N SER A 180 8.35 13.05 -7.40
CA SER A 180 6.98 13.34 -7.00
C SER A 180 6.05 12.23 -7.42
N PHE A 181 5.22 11.78 -6.48
CA PHE A 181 4.14 10.82 -6.69
C PHE A 181 2.83 11.53 -6.43
N ARG A 182 2.04 11.74 -7.47
CA ARG A 182 0.71 12.33 -7.37
C ARG A 182 -0.34 11.25 -7.22
N PHE A 183 -1.40 11.57 -6.49
CA PHE A 183 -2.52 10.66 -6.24
C PHE A 183 -3.76 11.46 -5.82
N VAL A 184 -4.92 10.82 -5.89
CA VAL A 184 -6.17 11.35 -5.36
C VAL A 184 -6.62 10.45 -4.23
N VAL A 185 -7.10 11.05 -3.15
CA VAL A 185 -7.69 10.35 -2.00
C VAL A 185 -9.07 10.90 -1.71
N SER A 186 -9.98 10.02 -1.29
CA SER A 186 -11.33 10.37 -0.86
C SER A 186 -11.67 9.65 0.42
N ASP A 187 -12.42 10.34 1.29
CA ASP A 187 -12.88 9.81 2.56
C ASP A 187 -13.99 10.70 3.12
N ILE A 188 -14.95 10.12 3.85
CA ILE A 188 -16.04 10.86 4.50
C ILE A 188 -15.60 11.45 5.85
N GLY A 189 -14.65 10.82 6.51
CA GLY A 189 -14.13 11.20 7.82
C GLY A 189 -13.15 12.38 7.81
N GLY A 190 -12.82 12.92 6.64
CA GLY A 190 -11.91 14.07 6.50
C GLY A 190 -10.43 13.67 6.42
N LEU A 191 -9.62 14.01 7.44
CA LEU A 191 -8.16 13.81 7.38
C LEU A 191 -7.74 12.35 7.23
N ILE A 192 -6.87 12.09 6.26
CA ILE A 192 -6.28 10.79 5.98
C ILE A 192 -4.80 10.83 6.34
N ARG A 193 -4.34 9.90 7.16
CA ARG A 193 -2.91 9.69 7.44
C ARG A 193 -2.28 8.91 6.31
N VAL A 194 -1.32 9.52 5.60
CA VAL A 194 -0.58 8.92 4.49
C VAL A 194 0.81 8.50 4.97
N SER A 195 1.15 7.25 4.79
CA SER A 195 2.52 6.74 4.91
C SER A 195 2.95 6.11 3.60
N TRP A 196 4.27 6.15 3.29
CA TRP A 196 4.81 5.51 2.11
C TRP A 196 6.01 4.62 2.45
N ARG A 197 6.20 3.61 1.61
CA ARG A 197 7.33 2.69 1.67
C ARG A 197 7.91 2.51 0.27
N ALA A 198 9.23 2.67 0.15
CA ALA A 198 10.00 2.36 -1.04
C ALA A 198 10.77 1.05 -0.85
N THR A 199 10.74 0.20 -1.87
CA THR A 199 11.56 -1.01 -1.97
C THR A 199 12.26 -1.03 -3.32
N ASP A 200 13.38 -1.74 -3.42
CA ASP A 200 13.96 -2.06 -4.72
C ASP A 200 13.09 -3.10 -5.46
N GLN A 201 13.43 -3.40 -6.71
CA GLN A 201 12.70 -4.38 -7.54
C GLN A 201 12.72 -5.81 -6.96
N TYR A 202 13.60 -6.11 -6.03
CA TYR A 202 13.73 -7.39 -5.34
C TYR A 202 13.03 -7.39 -3.96
N GLY A 203 12.28 -6.34 -3.64
CA GLY A 203 11.56 -6.19 -2.38
C GLY A 203 12.42 -5.77 -1.20
N THR A 204 13.70 -5.40 -1.41
CA THR A 204 14.55 -4.89 -0.33
C THR A 204 14.07 -3.51 0.10
N PHE A 205 13.89 -3.33 1.41
CA PHE A 205 13.49 -2.04 1.96
C PHE A 205 14.55 -0.96 1.68
N ALA A 206 14.13 0.15 1.11
CA ALA A 206 14.97 1.30 0.84
C ALA A 206 14.69 2.45 1.80
N ALA A 207 13.44 2.91 1.88
CA ALA A 207 13.04 4.01 2.74
C ALA A 207 11.54 3.98 3.03
N SER A 208 11.13 4.70 4.06
CA SER A 208 9.72 4.97 4.37
C SER A 208 9.59 6.30 5.10
N LYS A 209 8.41 6.89 5.00
CA LYS A 209 7.99 8.04 5.81
C LYS A 209 6.53 7.85 6.17
N GLY A 210 6.16 8.13 7.42
CA GLY A 210 4.80 7.99 7.92
C GLY A 210 4.24 9.27 8.49
N GLY A 211 2.95 9.26 8.76
CA GLY A 211 2.29 10.28 9.56
C GLY A 211 2.02 11.61 8.86
N LEU A 212 1.95 11.66 7.55
CA LEU A 212 1.52 12.85 6.81
C LEU A 212 0.00 12.87 6.77
N GLU A 213 -0.63 13.78 7.50
CA GLU A 213 -2.07 14.00 7.41
C GLU A 213 -2.41 14.81 6.16
N ARG A 214 -3.47 14.40 5.47
CA ARG A 214 -3.91 14.98 4.20
C ARG A 214 -5.43 15.07 4.16
N GLU A 215 -5.94 16.21 3.75
CA GLU A 215 -7.33 16.37 3.36
C GLU A 215 -7.65 15.52 2.12
N PRO A 216 -8.90 15.09 1.90
CA PRO A 216 -9.32 14.49 0.64
C PRO A 216 -8.98 15.35 -0.58
N GLY A 217 -8.88 14.73 -1.76
CA GLY A 217 -8.59 15.38 -3.04
C GLY A 217 -7.23 15.02 -3.62
N ALA A 218 -6.76 15.81 -4.59
CA ALA A 218 -5.47 15.61 -5.24
C ALA A 218 -4.30 15.93 -4.29
N ARG A 219 -3.36 15.02 -4.17
CA ARG A 219 -2.22 15.09 -3.25
C ARG A 219 -0.94 14.67 -3.92
N GLU A 220 0.19 14.97 -3.26
CA GLU A 220 1.52 14.65 -3.72
C GLU A 220 2.41 14.26 -2.54
N ILE A 221 3.25 13.26 -2.75
CA ILE A 221 4.40 12.99 -1.88
C ILE A 221 5.68 13.10 -2.68
N GLU A 222 6.75 13.52 -2.01
CA GLU A 222 8.09 13.52 -2.55
C GLU A 222 8.93 12.42 -1.90
N VAL A 223 9.57 11.61 -2.74
CA VAL A 223 10.55 10.61 -2.33
C VAL A 223 11.92 11.09 -2.77
N VAL A 224 12.75 11.49 -1.82
CA VAL A 224 14.17 11.75 -2.09
C VAL A 224 14.89 10.41 -1.97
N PRO A 225 15.57 9.93 -3.03
CA PRO A 225 16.19 8.60 -3.05
C PRO A 225 17.48 8.56 -2.22
N ARG A 226 17.32 8.64 -0.89
CA ARG A 226 18.37 8.51 0.12
C ARG A 226 17.94 7.56 1.21
N TYR A 227 18.88 6.75 1.70
CA TYR A 227 18.73 5.94 2.91
C TYR A 227 18.72 6.82 4.17
N LYS A 228 18.38 6.26 5.32
CA LYS A 228 18.41 6.99 6.61
C LYS A 228 19.78 7.57 6.98
N ASN A 229 20.87 6.93 6.54
CA ASN A 229 22.25 7.41 6.71
C ASN A 229 22.65 8.49 5.68
N HIS A 230 21.69 9.08 4.95
CA HIS A 230 21.86 10.07 3.90
C HIS A 230 22.60 9.61 2.63
N GLU A 231 23.02 8.35 2.55
CA GLU A 231 23.56 7.79 1.30
C GLU A 231 22.47 7.75 0.22
N ALA A 232 22.87 8.03 -1.02
CA ALA A 232 21.95 7.91 -2.14
C ALA A 232 21.59 6.45 -2.40
N PHE A 233 20.35 6.21 -2.82
CA PHE A 233 19.93 4.86 -3.25
C PHE A 233 20.89 4.33 -4.32
N MET A 234 21.15 3.03 -4.26
CA MET A 234 21.86 2.34 -5.35
C MET A 234 21.10 2.53 -6.68
N PRO A 235 21.81 2.56 -7.82
CA PRO A 235 21.11 2.49 -9.10
C PRO A 235 20.23 1.26 -9.19
N GLY A 236 19.04 1.41 -9.80
CA GLY A 236 18.08 0.33 -9.90
C GLY A 236 16.63 0.84 -10.04
N LEU A 237 15.70 -0.10 -10.07
CA LEU A 237 14.27 0.16 -10.08
C LEU A 237 13.75 0.15 -8.63
N TYR A 238 12.99 1.18 -8.29
CA TYR A 238 12.36 1.34 -6.98
C TYR A 238 10.85 1.40 -7.13
N LYS A 239 10.16 0.75 -6.20
CA LYS A 239 8.70 0.65 -6.11
C LYS A 239 8.24 1.38 -4.85
N VAL A 240 7.30 2.30 -5.00
CA VAL A 240 6.72 3.08 -3.91
C VAL A 240 5.26 2.70 -3.75
N GLY A 241 4.90 2.23 -2.57
CA GLY A 241 3.51 1.96 -2.16
C GLY A 241 3.09 2.88 -1.03
N LEU A 242 1.80 3.17 -0.94
CA LEU A 242 1.22 3.96 0.14
C LEU A 242 0.37 3.08 1.04
N THR A 243 0.28 3.51 2.29
CA THR A 243 -0.73 3.05 3.25
C THR A 243 -1.49 4.28 3.72
N LEU A 244 -2.79 4.25 3.56
CA LEU A 244 -3.73 5.30 3.94
C LEU A 244 -4.51 4.81 5.15
N THR A 245 -4.68 5.67 6.14
CA THR A 245 -5.50 5.36 7.32
C THR A 245 -6.37 6.59 7.61
N ASP A 246 -7.69 6.41 7.65
CA ASP A 246 -8.64 7.46 8.01
C ASP A 246 -8.72 7.70 9.52
N GLN A 247 -9.62 8.57 9.93
CA GLN A 247 -9.84 8.91 11.36
C GLN A 247 -10.51 7.77 12.13
N ALA A 248 -11.32 6.93 11.49
CA ALA A 248 -11.94 5.76 12.09
C ALA A 248 -10.97 4.58 12.23
N GLY A 249 -9.81 4.64 11.56
CA GLY A 249 -8.79 3.60 11.54
C GLY A 249 -9.00 2.55 10.46
N ASN A 250 -9.81 2.81 9.42
CA ASN A 250 -9.86 1.95 8.24
C ASN A 250 -8.61 2.16 7.39
N VAL A 251 -8.16 1.13 6.68
CA VAL A 251 -6.85 1.12 6.01
C VAL A 251 -6.98 0.72 4.55
N THR A 252 -6.40 1.52 3.68
CA THR A 252 -6.14 1.16 2.28
C THR A 252 -4.64 1.01 2.05
N VAL A 253 -4.23 -0.15 1.53
CA VAL A 253 -2.86 -0.40 1.04
C VAL A 253 -2.88 -0.38 -0.47
N THR A 254 -2.13 0.54 -1.07
CA THR A 254 -2.13 0.72 -2.53
C THR A 254 -1.24 -0.30 -3.23
N GLY A 255 -1.47 -0.52 -4.52
CA GLY A 255 -0.45 -1.03 -5.41
C GLY A 255 0.75 -0.05 -5.48
N THR A 256 1.82 -0.46 -6.14
CA THR A 256 3.03 0.36 -6.24
C THR A 256 3.08 1.18 -7.52
N ARG A 257 3.87 2.28 -7.47
CA ARG A 257 4.37 3.03 -8.63
C ARG A 257 5.88 3.02 -8.61
N ASP A 258 6.46 3.04 -9.78
CA ASP A 258 7.88 2.79 -9.99
C ASP A 258 8.61 4.06 -10.41
N PHE A 259 9.88 4.20 -9.98
CA PHE A 259 10.83 5.10 -10.61
C PHE A 259 12.17 4.40 -10.82
N ARG A 260 12.90 4.80 -11.87
CA ARG A 260 14.20 4.23 -12.23
C ARG A 260 15.31 5.20 -11.83
N ASN A 261 16.29 4.68 -11.10
CA ASN A 261 17.46 5.43 -10.67
C ASN A 261 18.69 4.92 -11.46
N TYR A 262 19.14 5.72 -12.43
CA TYR A 262 20.34 5.46 -13.22
C TYR A 262 21.48 6.41 -12.87
N ARG A 263 21.48 6.92 -11.66
CA ARG A 263 22.56 7.77 -11.19
C ARG A 263 23.91 7.06 -11.35
N PRO A 264 24.90 7.70 -12.03
CA PRO A 264 26.28 7.20 -12.05
C PRO A 264 26.81 7.00 -10.64
N ALA A 265 27.46 5.88 -10.41
CA ALA A 265 28.09 5.55 -9.14
C ALA A 265 29.30 4.62 -9.38
N PRO A 266 30.33 4.63 -8.51
CA PRO A 266 31.50 3.77 -8.68
C PRO A 266 31.11 2.30 -8.76
N ALA A 267 31.62 1.61 -9.77
CA ALA A 267 31.46 0.17 -9.93
C ALA A 267 32.58 -0.58 -9.21
N LYS A 268 32.24 -1.72 -8.60
CA LYS A 268 33.18 -2.63 -7.93
C LYS A 268 33.03 -4.04 -8.50
N ALA A 269 34.15 -4.71 -8.73
CA ALA A 269 34.19 -6.11 -9.12
C ALA A 269 34.05 -7.02 -7.88
N TRP A 270 33.22 -8.05 -8.01
CA TRP A 270 32.89 -9.00 -6.95
C TRP A 270 33.14 -10.43 -7.43
N ARG A 271 33.98 -11.19 -6.73
CA ARG A 271 34.19 -12.61 -7.01
C ARG A 271 33.40 -13.54 -6.09
N ASN A 272 33.14 -13.08 -4.88
CA ASN A 272 32.29 -13.68 -3.86
C ASN A 272 31.69 -12.59 -2.95
N VAL A 273 30.83 -13.00 -2.03
CA VAL A 273 30.21 -12.09 -1.05
C VAL A 273 30.41 -12.67 0.34
N SER A 274 31.49 -12.22 1.02
CA SER A 274 31.76 -12.64 2.39
C SER A 274 30.67 -12.15 3.35
N GLY A 275 30.42 -12.90 4.44
CA GLY A 275 29.41 -12.55 5.43
C GLY A 275 27.98 -13.01 5.10
N ALA A 276 27.76 -13.65 3.96
CA ALA A 276 26.44 -14.14 3.55
C ALA A 276 26.00 -15.46 4.22
N GLY A 277 26.81 -16.00 5.13
CA GLY A 277 26.52 -17.31 5.74
C GLY A 277 26.60 -18.46 4.73
N ARG A 278 25.88 -19.54 4.95
CA ARG A 278 25.89 -20.74 4.06
C ARG A 278 25.01 -20.55 2.81
N LEU A 279 25.09 -19.37 2.18
CA LEU A 279 24.42 -19.07 0.92
C LEU A 279 25.43 -19.11 -0.23
N VAL A 280 24.95 -19.54 -1.42
CA VAL A 280 25.73 -19.66 -2.66
C VAL A 280 24.91 -19.05 -3.79
N ALA A 281 25.49 -18.18 -4.61
CA ALA A 281 24.85 -17.70 -5.82
C ALA A 281 25.21 -18.57 -7.00
N LEU A 282 24.19 -19.25 -7.56
CA LEU A 282 24.31 -19.88 -8.87
C LEU A 282 24.00 -18.84 -9.94
N THR A 283 24.89 -18.70 -10.93
CA THR A 283 24.73 -17.71 -11.99
C THR A 283 24.92 -18.36 -13.37
N PHE A 284 24.11 -17.90 -14.34
CA PHE A 284 24.05 -18.49 -15.67
C PHE A 284 24.19 -17.41 -16.74
N ASP A 285 25.20 -17.52 -17.59
CA ASP A 285 25.54 -16.54 -18.62
C ASP A 285 25.04 -16.97 -20.02
N ASP A 286 25.11 -16.02 -20.97
CA ASP A 286 24.85 -16.15 -22.42
C ASP A 286 23.36 -16.21 -22.79
N GLY A 287 22.93 -17.32 -23.41
CA GLY A 287 21.56 -17.53 -23.89
C GLY A 287 21.37 -18.95 -24.44
N GLY A 288 20.11 -19.34 -24.46
CA GLY A 288 19.67 -20.66 -24.91
C GLY A 288 18.29 -20.94 -24.34
N ALA A 289 17.23 -20.82 -25.13
CA ALA A 289 15.87 -20.84 -24.64
C ALA A 289 15.49 -22.15 -23.93
N GLU A 290 15.87 -23.27 -24.48
CA GLU A 290 15.54 -24.60 -23.93
C GLU A 290 16.27 -24.85 -22.60
N PRO A 291 17.62 -24.74 -22.49
CA PRO A 291 18.30 -24.89 -21.22
C PRO A 291 17.77 -23.89 -20.15
N TRP A 292 17.48 -22.63 -20.52
CA TRP A 292 16.94 -21.64 -19.61
C TRP A 292 15.59 -22.07 -19.01
N ALA A 293 14.66 -22.52 -19.87
CA ALA A 293 13.34 -22.99 -19.42
C ALA A 293 13.44 -24.21 -18.49
N SER A 294 14.34 -25.14 -18.80
CA SER A 294 14.62 -26.34 -17.99
C SER A 294 15.21 -25.98 -16.63
N MET A 295 16.20 -25.08 -16.59
CA MET A 295 16.81 -24.61 -15.34
C MET A 295 15.80 -23.90 -14.42
N LEU A 296 14.91 -23.05 -14.97
CA LEU A 296 13.85 -22.42 -14.18
C LEU A 296 12.92 -23.46 -13.55
N SER A 297 12.52 -24.49 -14.30
CA SER A 297 11.69 -25.58 -13.77
C SER A 297 12.39 -26.32 -12.63
N THR A 298 13.68 -26.60 -12.77
CA THR A 298 14.50 -27.23 -11.73
C THR A 298 14.64 -26.36 -10.50
N LEU A 299 14.99 -25.08 -10.65
CA LEU A 299 15.11 -24.14 -9.53
C LEU A 299 13.80 -24.05 -8.74
N LYS A 300 12.66 -23.94 -9.42
CA LYS A 300 11.33 -23.93 -8.81
C LYS A 300 11.05 -25.21 -8.01
N ALA A 301 11.34 -26.39 -8.57
CA ALA A 301 11.14 -27.67 -7.90
C ALA A 301 11.97 -27.79 -6.59
N TYR A 302 13.17 -27.23 -6.59
CA TYR A 302 14.07 -27.23 -5.43
C TYR A 302 13.85 -26.03 -4.47
N ARG A 303 12.93 -25.12 -4.78
CA ARG A 303 12.71 -23.85 -4.03
C ARG A 303 14.01 -23.05 -3.89
N ALA A 304 14.79 -23.02 -4.96
CA ALA A 304 16.06 -22.34 -5.08
C ALA A 304 15.94 -21.15 -6.04
N HIS A 305 16.77 -20.14 -5.85
CA HIS A 305 16.86 -19.01 -6.76
C HIS A 305 18.27 -18.89 -7.34
N ALA A 306 18.36 -18.24 -8.49
CA ALA A 306 19.61 -18.00 -9.20
C ALA A 306 19.60 -16.60 -9.84
N THR A 307 20.71 -16.21 -10.45
CA THR A 307 20.80 -15.00 -11.28
C THR A 307 21.21 -15.37 -12.69
N PHE A 308 20.46 -14.85 -13.66
CA PHE A 308 20.71 -15.05 -15.07
C PHE A 308 21.30 -13.77 -15.68
N PHE A 309 22.36 -13.94 -16.46
CA PHE A 309 23.03 -12.85 -17.19
C PHE A 309 22.90 -13.11 -18.70
N PRO A 310 21.70 -12.94 -19.30
CA PRO A 310 21.58 -13.10 -20.73
C PRO A 310 22.28 -11.96 -21.47
N LEU A 311 22.78 -12.25 -22.68
CA LEU A 311 23.13 -11.22 -23.66
C LEU A 311 21.87 -10.50 -24.16
N GLY A 312 22.00 -9.22 -24.50
CA GLY A 312 20.88 -8.39 -24.95
C GLY A 312 20.02 -9.00 -26.06
N PRO A 313 20.60 -9.56 -27.14
CA PRO A 313 19.83 -10.23 -28.20
C PRO A 313 19.01 -11.44 -27.71
N TYR A 314 19.55 -12.26 -26.80
CA TYR A 314 18.81 -13.40 -26.23
C TYR A 314 17.69 -12.93 -25.28
N ALA A 315 17.93 -11.90 -24.49
CA ALA A 315 16.91 -11.29 -23.68
C ALA A 315 15.75 -10.74 -24.54
N GLN A 316 16.07 -10.06 -25.64
CA GLN A 316 15.10 -9.53 -26.58
C GLN A 316 14.28 -10.63 -27.27
N ALA A 317 14.94 -11.74 -27.64
CA ALA A 317 14.29 -12.87 -28.30
C ALA A 317 13.45 -13.75 -27.35
N SER A 318 13.62 -13.63 -26.02
CA SER A 318 13.01 -14.52 -25.03
C SER A 318 12.19 -13.79 -23.95
N PRO A 319 11.23 -12.91 -24.30
CA PRO A 319 10.50 -12.08 -23.32
C PRO A 319 9.67 -12.91 -22.32
N SER A 320 9.17 -14.07 -22.72
CA SER A 320 8.45 -14.99 -21.82
C SER A 320 9.35 -15.61 -20.76
N LEU A 321 10.58 -15.97 -21.10
CA LEU A 321 11.57 -16.49 -20.14
C LEU A 321 12.06 -15.40 -19.21
N MET A 322 12.24 -14.18 -19.69
CA MET A 322 12.56 -13.02 -18.86
C MET A 322 11.48 -12.80 -17.78
N ARG A 323 10.20 -12.74 -18.17
CA ARG A 323 9.08 -12.63 -17.23
C ARG A 323 9.03 -13.78 -16.24
N ARG A 324 9.17 -15.01 -16.73
CA ARG A 324 9.15 -16.21 -15.90
C ARG A 324 10.29 -16.21 -14.88
N THR A 325 11.49 -15.79 -15.28
CA THR A 325 12.66 -15.66 -14.39
C THR A 325 12.33 -14.77 -13.18
N VAL A 326 11.77 -13.59 -13.43
CA VAL A 326 11.41 -12.64 -12.37
C VAL A 326 10.23 -13.16 -11.52
N ALA A 327 9.18 -13.69 -12.16
CA ALA A 327 7.99 -14.18 -11.48
C ALA A 327 8.28 -15.38 -10.55
N GLU A 328 9.29 -16.18 -10.86
CA GLU A 328 9.74 -17.32 -10.04
C GLU A 328 10.83 -16.93 -9.00
N GLY A 329 11.07 -15.62 -8.76
CA GLY A 329 11.98 -15.13 -7.71
C GLY A 329 13.45 -15.11 -8.08
N ASN A 330 13.80 -15.42 -9.34
CA ASN A 330 15.17 -15.32 -9.82
C ASN A 330 15.51 -13.88 -10.21
N ALA A 331 16.81 -13.56 -10.28
CA ALA A 331 17.28 -12.24 -10.68
C ALA A 331 17.83 -12.25 -12.12
N LEU A 332 17.81 -11.05 -12.70
CA LEU A 332 18.36 -10.79 -14.03
C LEU A 332 19.46 -9.72 -13.92
N GLY A 333 20.64 -10.01 -14.49
CA GLY A 333 21.71 -9.05 -14.73
C GLY A 333 22.02 -8.93 -16.22
N SER A 334 22.97 -8.11 -16.61
CA SER A 334 23.39 -7.93 -18.02
C SER A 334 24.73 -8.62 -18.29
N HIS A 335 24.81 -9.36 -19.41
CA HIS A 335 26.07 -9.87 -19.95
C HIS A 335 26.62 -9.05 -21.13
N GLY A 336 26.10 -7.80 -21.28
CA GLY A 336 26.38 -6.96 -22.44
C GLY A 336 25.47 -7.28 -23.62
N TRP A 337 25.88 -6.82 -24.79
CA TRP A 337 25.09 -6.97 -26.02
C TRP A 337 25.73 -7.93 -27.02
N THR A 338 27.05 -7.73 -27.35
CA THR A 338 27.74 -8.40 -28.45
C THR A 338 28.65 -9.55 -28.01
N HIS A 339 28.84 -9.80 -26.71
CA HIS A 339 29.78 -10.74 -26.13
C HIS A 339 31.23 -10.49 -26.52
N THR A 340 31.63 -9.22 -26.72
CA THR A 340 33.00 -8.84 -27.06
C THR A 340 33.87 -8.62 -25.82
N GLU A 341 35.17 -8.80 -25.95
CA GLU A 341 36.12 -8.52 -24.85
C GLU A 341 36.20 -6.99 -24.59
N MET A 342 35.57 -6.54 -23.52
CA MET A 342 35.36 -5.12 -23.22
C MET A 342 36.66 -4.37 -22.89
N THR A 343 37.70 -5.07 -22.42
CA THR A 343 38.99 -4.44 -22.10
C THR A 343 39.73 -3.90 -23.32
N ARG A 344 39.34 -4.32 -24.52
CA ARG A 344 39.88 -3.87 -25.82
C ARG A 344 39.05 -2.76 -26.46
N GLN A 345 37.98 -2.34 -25.79
CA GLN A 345 37.04 -1.34 -26.33
C GLN A 345 37.26 0.04 -25.69
N SER A 346 36.78 1.08 -26.39
CA SER A 346 36.73 2.43 -25.83
C SER A 346 35.67 2.52 -24.72
N TYR A 347 35.83 3.50 -23.83
CA TYR A 347 34.84 3.79 -22.78
C TYR A 347 33.41 3.92 -23.33
N SER A 348 33.23 4.63 -24.44
CA SER A 348 31.91 4.85 -25.05
C SER A 348 31.31 3.56 -25.60
N ALA A 349 32.13 2.70 -26.19
CA ALA A 349 31.68 1.40 -26.70
C ALA A 349 31.24 0.47 -25.54
N VAL A 350 32.07 0.33 -24.49
CA VAL A 350 31.71 -0.45 -23.30
C VAL A 350 30.44 0.09 -22.63
N ARG A 351 30.33 1.42 -22.48
CA ARG A 351 29.10 2.03 -21.95
C ARG A 351 27.87 1.70 -22.81
N GLY A 352 28.05 1.69 -24.13
CA GLY A 352 27.00 1.32 -25.09
C GLY A 352 26.53 -0.13 -24.93
N GLU A 353 27.42 -1.06 -24.67
CA GLU A 353 27.11 -2.48 -24.38
C GLU A 353 26.12 -2.60 -23.20
N TRP A 354 26.35 -1.82 -22.13
CA TRP A 354 25.51 -1.86 -20.94
C TRP A 354 24.16 -1.17 -21.16
N ILE A 355 24.13 0.02 -21.74
CA ILE A 355 22.89 0.80 -21.93
C ILE A 355 21.92 0.08 -22.87
N ARG A 356 22.44 -0.55 -23.94
CA ARG A 356 21.57 -1.27 -24.89
C ARG A 356 20.82 -2.44 -24.26
N SER A 357 21.33 -3.01 -23.19
CA SER A 357 20.67 -4.11 -22.47
C SER A 357 19.47 -3.68 -21.63
N GLU A 358 19.26 -2.37 -21.41
CA GLU A 358 18.16 -1.88 -20.57
C GLU A 358 16.78 -2.12 -21.18
N ALA A 359 16.60 -1.77 -22.46
CA ALA A 359 15.30 -1.82 -23.12
C ALA A 359 14.68 -3.23 -23.17
N PRO A 360 15.41 -4.31 -23.51
CA PRO A 360 14.87 -5.66 -23.45
C PRO A 360 14.37 -6.09 -22.07
N TRP A 361 15.08 -5.74 -20.99
CA TRP A 361 14.66 -6.07 -19.61
C TRP A 361 13.37 -5.37 -19.23
N TRP A 362 13.30 -4.07 -19.54
CA TRP A 362 12.12 -3.28 -19.26
C TRP A 362 10.91 -3.75 -20.06
N ASN A 363 11.06 -3.87 -21.37
CA ASN A 363 9.98 -4.25 -22.27
C ASN A 363 9.47 -5.67 -22.03
N ALA A 364 10.37 -6.59 -21.66
CA ALA A 364 9.99 -7.97 -21.42
C ALA A 364 9.38 -8.21 -20.03
N ALA A 365 9.99 -7.67 -18.97
CA ALA A 365 9.69 -8.08 -17.60
C ALA A 365 9.41 -6.91 -16.63
N GLY A 366 9.46 -5.66 -17.10
CA GLY A 366 9.24 -4.47 -16.23
C GLY A 366 10.29 -4.34 -15.13
N VAL A 367 11.51 -4.81 -15.38
CA VAL A 367 12.66 -4.73 -14.46
C VAL A 367 13.85 -4.09 -15.17
N THR A 368 14.90 -3.78 -14.42
CA THR A 368 16.20 -3.34 -14.95
C THR A 368 17.28 -4.36 -14.61
N PRO A 369 18.30 -4.57 -15.45
CA PRO A 369 19.47 -5.37 -15.08
C PRO A 369 20.35 -4.68 -14.01
N VAL A 370 20.24 -3.36 -13.88
CA VAL A 370 20.99 -2.57 -12.89
C VAL A 370 20.60 -3.02 -11.47
N PRO A 371 21.54 -3.17 -10.54
CA PRO A 371 22.96 -2.78 -10.61
C PRO A 371 23.93 -3.89 -11.06
N TYR A 372 23.46 -5.03 -11.57
CA TYR A 372 24.26 -6.24 -11.82
C TYR A 372 24.65 -6.38 -13.27
N CYS A 373 25.95 -6.42 -13.55
CA CYS A 373 26.47 -6.84 -14.85
C CYS A 373 27.64 -7.83 -14.70
N ARG A 374 27.88 -8.59 -15.75
CA ARG A 374 29.06 -9.46 -15.87
C ARG A 374 29.70 -9.23 -17.23
N PRO A 375 30.97 -8.75 -17.28
CA PRO A 375 31.66 -8.60 -18.55
C PRO A 375 31.98 -9.98 -19.17
N PRO A 376 31.82 -10.16 -20.48
CA PRO A 376 32.25 -11.34 -21.17
C PRO A 376 33.67 -11.74 -20.81
N TYR A 377 33.93 -13.04 -20.69
CA TYR A 377 35.21 -13.64 -20.32
C TYR A 377 35.69 -13.25 -18.89
N GLY A 378 34.90 -12.53 -18.09
CA GLY A 378 35.33 -11.95 -16.83
C GLY A 378 36.38 -10.84 -16.99
N SER A 379 36.61 -10.35 -18.20
CA SER A 379 37.61 -9.36 -18.53
C SER A 379 37.18 -7.96 -18.15
N TYR A 380 37.91 -7.30 -17.26
CA TYR A 380 37.65 -5.91 -16.85
C TYR A 380 38.94 -5.14 -16.52
N ASN A 381 38.87 -3.84 -16.65
CA ASN A 381 39.91 -2.88 -16.26
C ASN A 381 39.26 -1.60 -15.71
N SER A 382 40.03 -0.57 -15.39
CA SER A 382 39.51 0.70 -14.89
C SER A 382 38.50 1.37 -15.84
N THR A 383 38.71 1.30 -17.17
CA THR A 383 37.79 1.80 -18.20
C THR A 383 36.46 1.04 -18.18
N THR A 384 36.51 -0.30 -18.07
CA THR A 384 35.31 -1.14 -17.97
C THR A 384 34.49 -0.81 -16.74
N LEU A 385 35.13 -0.67 -15.58
CA LEU A 385 34.47 -0.30 -14.32
C LEU A 385 33.87 1.10 -14.39
N ALA A 386 34.61 2.08 -14.92
CA ALA A 386 34.11 3.44 -15.07
C ALA A 386 32.90 3.50 -16.01
N ALA A 387 32.94 2.78 -17.14
CA ALA A 387 31.84 2.70 -18.08
C ALA A 387 30.60 2.00 -17.47
N ALA A 388 30.80 0.90 -16.74
CA ALA A 388 29.73 0.22 -16.02
C ALA A 388 29.06 1.15 -14.98
N GLY A 389 29.85 1.78 -14.12
CA GLY A 389 29.37 2.70 -13.09
C GLY A 389 28.61 3.90 -13.67
N SER A 390 29.05 4.43 -14.81
CA SER A 390 28.37 5.54 -15.51
C SER A 390 27.02 5.15 -16.12
N ALA A 391 26.79 3.86 -16.33
CA ALA A 391 25.54 3.31 -16.79
C ALA A 391 24.67 2.75 -15.63
N GLY A 392 25.08 2.99 -14.36
CA GLY A 392 24.36 2.52 -13.17
C GLY A 392 24.73 1.11 -12.70
N PHE A 393 25.57 0.38 -13.42
CA PHE A 393 26.01 -0.95 -13.02
C PHE A 393 27.15 -0.88 -12.00
N THR A 394 26.78 -0.82 -10.71
CA THR A 394 27.74 -0.69 -9.61
C THR A 394 28.30 -2.02 -9.13
N ARG A 395 27.68 -3.15 -9.51
CA ARG A 395 28.10 -4.50 -9.14
C ARG A 395 28.53 -5.27 -10.36
N VAL A 396 29.84 -5.23 -10.64
CA VAL A 396 30.46 -6.02 -11.72
C VAL A 396 30.75 -7.43 -11.17
N ILE A 397 29.94 -8.40 -11.56
CA ILE A 397 29.94 -9.74 -10.99
C ILE A 397 30.91 -10.63 -11.75
N LEU A 398 31.91 -11.11 -11.03
CA LEU A 398 32.83 -12.16 -11.44
C LEU A 398 32.42 -13.47 -10.74
N TRP A 399 33.37 -14.36 -10.53
CA TRP A 399 33.17 -15.64 -9.85
C TRP A 399 34.44 -16.11 -9.16
N ASP A 400 34.32 -16.98 -8.20
CA ASP A 400 35.40 -17.73 -7.57
C ASP A 400 35.19 -19.24 -7.66
N VAL A 401 34.02 -19.69 -8.20
CA VAL A 401 33.78 -21.08 -8.54
C VAL A 401 33.47 -21.21 -10.03
N ASP A 402 34.37 -21.87 -10.79
CA ASP A 402 34.24 -22.08 -12.21
C ASP A 402 34.29 -23.58 -12.53
N PRO A 403 33.14 -24.24 -12.81
CA PRO A 403 33.13 -25.66 -13.22
C PRO A 403 33.63 -25.87 -14.63
N ARG A 404 33.87 -24.81 -15.40
CA ARG A 404 34.23 -24.87 -16.85
C ARG A 404 33.22 -25.69 -17.67
N ASP A 405 31.94 -25.44 -17.42
CA ASP A 405 30.84 -26.11 -18.11
C ASP A 405 30.82 -25.81 -19.62
N TRP A 406 31.36 -24.66 -20.01
CA TRP A 406 31.55 -24.26 -21.41
C TRP A 406 32.48 -25.20 -22.21
N THR A 407 33.30 -26.02 -21.53
CA THR A 407 34.11 -27.09 -22.19
C THR A 407 33.34 -28.39 -22.40
N GLU A 408 32.08 -28.45 -22.02
CA GLU A 408 31.16 -29.60 -22.14
C GLU A 408 31.71 -30.92 -21.54
N PRO A 409 32.21 -30.90 -20.28
CA PRO A 409 32.86 -32.08 -19.69
C PRO A 409 31.88 -33.16 -19.20
N GLY A 410 30.59 -32.98 -19.41
CA GLY A 410 29.52 -33.82 -18.91
C GLY A 410 28.92 -33.34 -17.59
N SER A 411 27.61 -33.58 -17.39
CA SER A 411 26.85 -33.10 -16.24
C SER A 411 27.39 -33.55 -14.88
N ALA A 412 27.86 -34.80 -14.78
CA ALA A 412 28.45 -35.32 -13.53
C ALA A 412 29.72 -34.57 -13.13
N VAL A 413 30.61 -34.26 -14.11
CA VAL A 413 31.84 -33.50 -13.86
C VAL A 413 31.54 -32.06 -13.47
N ILE A 414 30.56 -31.43 -14.13
CA ILE A 414 30.10 -30.08 -13.76
C ILE A 414 29.63 -30.05 -12.30
N ALA A 415 28.76 -30.99 -11.93
CA ALA A 415 28.24 -31.05 -10.54
C ALA A 415 29.37 -31.33 -9.54
N GLN A 416 30.28 -32.23 -9.83
CA GLN A 416 31.42 -32.51 -8.96
C GLN A 416 32.28 -31.25 -8.74
N ARG A 417 32.65 -30.56 -9.83
CA ARG A 417 33.49 -29.34 -9.75
C ARG A 417 32.82 -28.24 -8.92
N VAL A 418 31.53 -27.98 -9.11
CA VAL A 418 30.76 -27.05 -8.30
C VAL A 418 30.80 -27.46 -6.84
N LEU A 419 30.39 -28.69 -6.53
CA LEU A 419 30.25 -29.17 -5.17
C LEU A 419 31.58 -29.28 -4.41
N SER A 420 32.71 -29.50 -5.08
CA SER A 420 34.03 -29.54 -4.43
C SER A 420 34.58 -28.14 -4.11
N ALA A 421 34.13 -27.09 -4.82
CA ALA A 421 34.69 -25.75 -4.71
C ALA A 421 33.82 -24.75 -3.93
N VAL A 422 32.51 -25.03 -3.75
CA VAL A 422 31.60 -24.11 -3.08
C VAL A 422 31.98 -23.89 -1.62
N HIS A 423 31.83 -22.64 -1.19
CA HIS A 423 32.04 -22.15 0.17
C HIS A 423 30.97 -21.08 0.51
N PRO A 424 30.86 -20.62 1.78
CA PRO A 424 29.94 -19.54 2.15
C PRO A 424 30.18 -18.26 1.34
N GLY A 425 29.15 -17.77 0.67
CA GLY A 425 29.21 -16.56 -0.15
C GLY A 425 29.78 -16.75 -1.54
N ALA A 426 30.04 -17.99 -2.00
CA ALA A 426 30.57 -18.27 -3.33
C ALA A 426 29.66 -17.78 -4.45
N ILE A 427 30.23 -17.30 -5.53
CA ILE A 427 29.57 -17.02 -6.80
C ILE A 427 30.03 -18.04 -7.84
N VAL A 428 29.12 -18.87 -8.31
CA VAL A 428 29.36 -19.93 -9.31
C VAL A 428 29.01 -19.39 -10.70
N CYS A 429 29.97 -19.41 -11.62
CA CYS A 429 29.73 -19.06 -13.02
C CYS A 429 29.46 -20.33 -13.85
N MET A 430 28.30 -20.36 -14.46
CA MET A 430 27.88 -21.41 -15.40
C MET A 430 27.17 -20.73 -16.60
N HIS A 431 26.84 -21.55 -17.62
CA HIS A 431 26.25 -21.06 -18.85
C HIS A 431 24.91 -21.74 -19.14
N LEU A 432 24.09 -21.13 -19.96
CA LEU A 432 22.79 -21.66 -20.39
C LEU A 432 22.99 -22.80 -21.44
N ARG A 433 23.46 -23.95 -20.96
CA ARG A 433 23.80 -25.15 -21.78
C ARG A 433 23.06 -26.40 -21.29
N ALA A 434 22.79 -27.33 -22.18
CA ALA A 434 22.05 -28.56 -21.89
C ALA A 434 22.72 -29.39 -20.78
N GLN A 435 24.06 -29.55 -20.81
CA GLN A 435 24.80 -30.30 -19.77
C GLN A 435 24.74 -29.64 -18.41
N THR A 436 24.76 -28.31 -18.37
CA THR A 436 24.61 -27.52 -17.14
C THR A 436 23.19 -27.68 -16.57
N ALA A 437 22.17 -27.63 -17.43
CA ALA A 437 20.79 -27.89 -17.01
C ALA A 437 20.62 -29.29 -16.43
N ALA A 438 21.26 -30.31 -17.05
CA ALA A 438 21.26 -31.67 -16.56
C ALA A 438 22.04 -31.85 -15.23
N ALA A 439 23.07 -31.05 -14.98
CA ALA A 439 23.85 -31.06 -13.74
C ALA A 439 23.11 -30.40 -12.55
N LEU A 440 22.18 -29.47 -12.82
CA LEU A 440 21.59 -28.61 -11.83
C LEU A 440 20.83 -29.33 -10.69
N PRO A 441 20.05 -30.40 -10.93
CA PRO A 441 19.42 -31.19 -9.85
C PRO A 441 20.44 -31.78 -8.88
N THR A 442 21.57 -32.33 -9.39
CA THR A 442 22.66 -32.90 -8.58
C THR A 442 23.37 -31.81 -7.77
N ILE A 443 23.61 -30.64 -8.39
CA ILE A 443 24.19 -29.46 -7.69
C ILE A 443 23.28 -29.04 -6.56
N LEU A 444 21.99 -28.81 -6.78
CA LEU A 444 21.06 -28.36 -5.76
C LEU A 444 20.87 -29.34 -4.60
N SER A 445 20.76 -30.64 -4.91
CA SER A 445 20.72 -31.72 -3.92
C SER A 445 21.99 -31.74 -3.08
N GLY A 446 23.15 -31.69 -3.72
CA GLY A 446 24.45 -31.69 -3.06
C GLY A 446 24.73 -30.45 -2.20
N LEU A 447 24.29 -29.27 -2.64
CA LEU A 447 24.34 -28.05 -1.83
C LEU A 447 23.47 -28.20 -0.57
N ARG A 448 22.22 -28.66 -0.73
CA ARG A 448 21.30 -28.88 0.38
C ARG A 448 21.86 -29.89 1.39
N ALA A 449 22.41 -31.00 0.93
CA ALA A 449 23.02 -32.03 1.80
C ALA A 449 24.20 -31.49 2.63
N ARG A 450 24.89 -30.46 2.11
CA ARG A 450 25.98 -29.78 2.81
C ARG A 450 25.50 -28.55 3.62
N GLY A 451 24.20 -28.31 3.73
CA GLY A 451 23.62 -27.20 4.47
C GLY A 451 23.75 -25.84 3.77
N TYR A 452 24.04 -25.80 2.46
CA TYR A 452 24.01 -24.59 1.66
C TYR A 452 22.62 -24.37 1.05
N LYS A 453 22.28 -23.09 0.85
CA LYS A 453 21.10 -22.68 0.09
C LYS A 453 21.55 -21.93 -1.17
N ALA A 454 21.05 -22.35 -2.34
CA ALA A 454 21.21 -21.62 -3.59
C ALA A 454 20.24 -20.42 -3.62
N VAL A 455 20.77 -19.23 -3.85
CA VAL A 455 20.06 -17.96 -3.83
C VAL A 455 20.44 -17.08 -5.03
N SER A 456 19.61 -16.06 -5.31
CA SER A 456 19.97 -15.01 -6.27
C SER A 456 21.04 -14.07 -5.71
N LEU A 457 21.75 -13.33 -6.57
CA LEU A 457 22.71 -12.31 -6.13
C LEU A 457 22.09 -11.24 -5.22
N PRO A 458 20.90 -10.68 -5.52
CA PRO A 458 20.25 -9.75 -4.58
C PRO A 458 20.03 -10.33 -3.18
N GLU A 459 19.64 -11.61 -3.09
CA GLU A 459 19.50 -12.29 -1.80
C GLU A 459 20.85 -12.50 -1.10
N LEU A 460 21.89 -12.89 -1.86
CA LEU A 460 23.25 -13.09 -1.33
C LEU A 460 23.81 -11.78 -0.76
N PHE A 461 23.74 -10.70 -1.52
CA PHE A 461 24.22 -9.38 -1.09
C PHE A 461 23.44 -8.86 0.13
N ARG A 462 22.13 -9.05 0.15
CA ARG A 462 21.27 -8.67 1.29
C ARG A 462 21.63 -9.42 2.57
N ALA A 463 21.85 -10.73 2.48
CA ALA A 463 22.24 -11.56 3.62
C ALA A 463 23.59 -11.13 4.22
N ALA A 464 24.49 -10.62 3.41
CA ALA A 464 25.78 -10.07 3.82
C ALA A 464 25.70 -8.59 4.30
N GLY A 465 24.51 -8.00 4.38
CA GLY A 465 24.30 -6.61 4.82
C GLY A 465 24.53 -5.54 3.75
N TYR A 466 24.81 -5.91 2.49
CA TYR A 466 24.90 -4.96 1.38
C TYR A 466 23.49 -4.59 0.89
N ARG A 467 23.29 -3.28 0.70
CA ARG A 467 22.04 -2.71 0.15
C ARG A 467 22.14 -2.48 -1.34
#